data_08d412392b44057f1c5d7bde7fb717bb
#
_entry.id   08d412392b44057f1c5d7bde7fb717bb
#
_cell.length_a   1.000
_cell.length_b   1.000
_cell.length_c   1.000
_cell.angle_alpha   90.00
_cell.angle_beta   90.00
_cell.angle_gamma   90.00
#
_symmetry.space_group_name_H-M   'P 1'
#
loop_
_entity.id
_entity.type
_entity.pdbx_description
1 polymer ?
#
loop_
_entity_poly.entity_id
_entity_poly.type
_entity_poly.pdbx_seq_one_letter_code
_entity_poly.pdbx_strand_id
1 'polypeptide(L)'
;LQGAVFELQNREGETLQTGLTTGADGKLAIDGLAPGAYQLVETQAPTGYELDATPIEFEIERSQTAVVELTKENRLTPGGVVLTKIDDQSGEVLQGAVFELQDANGTVLQSGLTTGADGKLAIDGLAPGAYQLVETQAPTGYELDATPIEFEIERSQTAVVELTKENRLTPGGVVLTKIDDQSGEVLQGAVFELQDANGTVLQSGLTTGADGKLAIDGLAPGAYQLVETQAPTGYELDATPVTFKIEKEQEAAIFLTKENRKVADSSDIRGNTPTSSGNKHLPKTGETTISQFILSILGVLLVFISIKFRKKRNI
;
A
#
# COMPACT_ATOMS: atom_id res chain seq x y z
N LEU A 1 -18.74 23.17 34.61
CA LEU A 1 -18.98 21.79 34.19
C LEU A 1 -20.06 21.17 35.06
N GLN A 2 -21.08 20.51 34.45
CA GLN A 2 -22.14 19.81 35.11
C GLN A 2 -21.75 18.36 35.40
N GLY A 3 -22.16 17.82 36.55
CA GLY A 3 -22.08 16.37 36.86
C GLY A 3 -20.77 15.92 37.48
N ALA A 4 -19.88 16.83 37.86
CA ALA A 4 -18.78 16.51 38.79
C ALA A 4 -19.33 16.17 40.15
N VAL A 5 -18.84 15.07 40.75
CA VAL A 5 -19.25 14.65 42.11
C VAL A 5 -18.09 14.79 43.08
N PHE A 6 -18.40 15.38 44.24
CA PHE A 6 -17.41 15.67 45.27
C PHE A 6 -17.78 15.05 46.63
N GLU A 7 -16.77 14.86 47.44
CA GLU A 7 -16.88 14.65 48.86
C GLU A 7 -16.34 15.86 49.62
N LEU A 8 -17.04 16.26 50.68
CA LEU A 8 -16.53 17.19 51.66
C LEU A 8 -15.85 16.40 52.77
N GLN A 9 -14.63 16.74 53.08
CA GLN A 9 -13.85 16.12 54.14
C GLN A 9 -13.36 17.17 55.15
N ASN A 10 -13.08 16.76 56.39
CA ASN A 10 -12.37 17.58 57.34
C ASN A 10 -10.84 17.61 57.00
N ARG A 11 -10.05 18.33 57.78
CA ARG A 11 -8.59 18.43 57.59
C ARG A 11 -7.87 17.09 57.71
N GLU A 12 -8.40 16.17 58.50
CA GLU A 12 -7.84 14.85 58.74
C GLU A 12 -8.20 13.84 57.62
N GLY A 13 -9.03 14.26 56.61
CA GLY A 13 -9.48 13.44 55.49
C GLY A 13 -10.70 12.58 55.82
N GLU A 14 -11.37 12.83 56.94
CA GLU A 14 -12.62 12.12 57.27
C GLU A 14 -13.77 12.73 56.44
N THR A 15 -14.53 11.87 55.76
CA THR A 15 -15.65 12.28 54.92
C THR A 15 -16.84 12.76 55.78
N LEU A 16 -17.26 13.98 55.54
CA LEU A 16 -18.40 14.64 56.20
C LEU A 16 -19.67 14.56 55.34
N GLN A 17 -19.56 14.73 54.04
CA GLN A 17 -20.65 14.64 53.07
C GLN A 17 -20.17 13.99 51.76
N THR A 18 -21.06 13.23 51.11
CA THR A 18 -20.78 12.57 49.82
C THR A 18 -21.85 12.90 48.81
N GLY A 19 -21.56 12.65 47.50
CA GLY A 19 -22.52 12.81 46.40
C GLY A 19 -22.86 14.26 46.10
N LEU A 20 -21.98 15.20 46.48
CA LEU A 20 -22.14 16.62 46.20
C LEU A 20 -21.88 16.87 44.71
N THR A 21 -22.92 17.17 43.95
CA THR A 21 -22.87 17.20 42.49
C THR A 21 -23.03 18.63 41.93
N THR A 22 -22.20 19.01 40.94
CA THR A 22 -22.31 20.28 40.24
C THR A 22 -23.53 20.30 39.33
N GLY A 23 -24.32 21.38 39.43
CA GLY A 23 -25.53 21.61 38.61
C GLY A 23 -25.25 22.00 37.15
N ALA A 24 -26.32 22.33 36.40
CA ALA A 24 -26.22 22.74 35.02
C ALA A 24 -25.41 24.05 34.80
N ASP A 25 -25.34 24.89 35.83
CA ASP A 25 -24.50 26.09 35.86
C ASP A 25 -23.04 25.81 36.22
N GLY A 26 -22.70 24.52 36.47
CA GLY A 26 -21.36 24.09 36.88
C GLY A 26 -21.01 24.43 38.32
N LYS A 27 -22.00 24.79 39.17
CA LYS A 27 -21.79 25.19 40.55
C LYS A 27 -22.29 24.12 41.54
N LEU A 28 -21.63 24.07 42.65
CA LEU A 28 -21.99 23.30 43.84
C LEU A 28 -21.97 24.28 45.00
N ALA A 29 -23.03 24.32 45.80
CA ALA A 29 -23.08 25.12 47.00
C ALA A 29 -23.18 24.20 48.24
N ILE A 30 -22.44 24.52 49.28
CA ILE A 30 -22.46 23.83 50.58
C ILE A 30 -22.68 24.87 51.65
N ASP A 31 -23.77 24.75 52.38
CA ASP A 31 -24.17 25.66 53.40
C ASP A 31 -24.03 25.05 54.80
N GLY A 32 -23.99 25.90 55.83
CA GLY A 32 -24.06 25.49 57.21
C GLY A 32 -22.75 24.90 57.81
N LEU A 33 -21.60 25.12 57.14
CA LEU A 33 -20.31 24.69 57.68
C LEU A 33 -19.91 25.50 58.94
N ALA A 34 -19.47 24.81 59.97
CA ALA A 34 -18.89 25.42 61.16
C ALA A 34 -17.51 26.02 60.83
N PRO A 35 -17.01 27.00 61.59
CA PRO A 35 -15.62 27.47 61.43
C PRO A 35 -14.64 26.29 61.56
N GLY A 36 -13.71 26.17 60.59
CA GLY A 36 -12.72 25.07 60.52
C GLY A 36 -12.12 24.89 59.14
N ALA A 37 -11.14 24.01 59.08
CA ALA A 37 -10.46 23.65 57.83
C ALA A 37 -11.13 22.44 57.19
N TYR A 38 -11.32 22.49 55.88
CA TYR A 38 -12.02 21.52 55.06
C TYR A 38 -11.28 21.25 53.75
N GLN A 39 -11.63 20.18 53.10
CA GLN A 39 -11.21 19.90 51.71
C GLN A 39 -12.36 19.31 50.91
N LEU A 40 -12.39 19.68 49.61
CA LEU A 40 -13.26 19.08 48.61
C LEU A 40 -12.44 18.14 47.74
N VAL A 41 -12.86 16.90 47.60
CA VAL A 41 -12.22 15.87 46.76
C VAL A 41 -13.20 15.47 45.69
N GLU A 42 -12.78 15.57 44.42
CA GLU A 42 -13.59 15.05 43.33
C GLU A 42 -13.53 13.52 43.32
N THR A 43 -14.69 12.88 43.34
CA THR A 43 -14.84 11.41 43.33
C THR A 43 -15.32 10.87 41.98
N GLN A 44 -15.93 11.76 41.15
CA GLN A 44 -16.34 11.46 39.81
C GLN A 44 -16.22 12.73 38.94
N ALA A 45 -15.46 12.62 37.86
CA ALA A 45 -15.38 13.70 36.88
C ALA A 45 -16.68 13.84 36.06
N PRO A 46 -16.94 15.02 35.47
CA PRO A 46 -17.99 15.16 34.47
C PRO A 46 -17.72 14.22 33.27
N THR A 47 -18.81 13.84 32.59
CA THR A 47 -18.69 12.99 31.38
C THR A 47 -17.76 13.63 30.35
N GLY A 48 -16.77 12.85 29.88
CA GLY A 48 -15.76 13.32 28.90
C GLY A 48 -14.56 14.05 29.49
N TYR A 49 -14.41 14.00 30.80
CA TYR A 49 -13.28 14.58 31.50
C TYR A 49 -12.54 13.58 32.38
N GLU A 50 -11.26 13.81 32.61
CA GLU A 50 -10.44 13.02 33.50
C GLU A 50 -10.74 13.40 34.95
N LEU A 51 -10.75 12.39 35.83
CA LEU A 51 -10.86 12.60 37.28
C LEU A 51 -9.58 13.29 37.80
N ASP A 52 -9.75 14.39 38.50
CA ASP A 52 -8.70 14.99 39.32
C ASP A 52 -9.06 14.95 40.78
N ALA A 53 -8.63 13.90 41.48
CA ALA A 53 -8.87 13.68 42.88
C ALA A 53 -7.98 14.54 43.80
N THR A 54 -7.19 15.48 43.28
CA THR A 54 -6.40 16.40 44.10
C THR A 54 -7.34 17.24 44.97
N PRO A 55 -7.22 17.24 46.31
CA PRO A 55 -8.10 18.01 47.19
C PRO A 55 -7.97 19.52 46.96
N ILE A 56 -9.09 20.21 47.07
CA ILE A 56 -9.11 21.68 47.19
C ILE A 56 -9.31 22.00 48.68
N GLU A 57 -8.28 22.49 49.32
CA GLU A 57 -8.32 22.88 50.72
C GLU A 57 -8.92 24.28 50.89
N PHE A 58 -9.75 24.51 51.92
CA PHE A 58 -10.31 25.80 52.30
C PHE A 58 -10.59 25.90 53.80
N GLU A 59 -10.78 27.10 54.28
CA GLU A 59 -11.07 27.36 55.67
C GLU A 59 -12.31 28.25 55.79
N ILE A 60 -13.18 27.95 56.77
CA ILE A 60 -14.28 28.81 57.20
C ILE A 60 -13.82 29.51 58.47
N GLU A 61 -13.68 30.80 58.40
CA GLU A 61 -13.24 31.61 59.53
C GLU A 61 -14.40 31.90 60.50
N ARG A 62 -14.05 32.19 61.78
CA ARG A 62 -15.04 32.64 62.75
C ARG A 62 -15.56 34.02 62.30
N SER A 63 -16.87 34.17 62.32
CA SER A 63 -17.56 35.37 61.87
C SER A 63 -17.48 35.71 60.38
N GLN A 64 -17.13 34.76 59.55
CA GLN A 64 -17.13 34.92 58.09
C GLN A 64 -18.57 35.14 57.59
N THR A 65 -18.82 36.19 56.82
CA THR A 65 -20.10 36.49 56.20
C THR A 65 -20.08 36.33 54.68
N ALA A 66 -18.88 36.27 54.09
CA ALA A 66 -18.70 36.10 52.66
C ALA A 66 -18.60 34.59 52.30
N VAL A 67 -19.14 34.18 51.18
CA VAL A 67 -19.00 32.84 50.64
C VAL A 67 -17.54 32.65 50.17
N VAL A 68 -16.96 31.49 50.48
CA VAL A 68 -15.68 31.06 49.92
C VAL A 68 -15.95 30.52 48.51
N GLU A 69 -15.35 31.14 47.49
CA GLU A 69 -15.45 30.67 46.12
C GLU A 69 -14.23 29.80 45.77
N LEU A 70 -14.48 28.60 45.28
CA LEU A 70 -13.47 27.64 44.88
C LEU A 70 -13.67 27.28 43.39
N THR A 71 -12.55 26.98 42.66
CA THR A 71 -12.60 26.53 41.30
C THR A 71 -11.83 25.22 41.18
N LYS A 72 -12.42 24.24 40.47
CA LYS A 72 -11.79 22.98 40.09
C LYS A 72 -11.81 22.87 38.57
N GLU A 73 -10.66 22.58 37.98
CA GLU A 73 -10.52 22.35 36.57
C GLU A 73 -10.36 20.86 36.26
N ASN A 74 -11.03 20.38 35.21
CA ASN A 74 -10.83 19.04 34.68
C ASN A 74 -10.28 19.11 33.24
N ARG A 75 -9.45 18.14 32.87
CA ARG A 75 -8.97 17.96 31.50
C ARG A 75 -9.93 17.08 30.72
N LEU A 76 -10.10 17.37 29.42
CA LEU A 76 -10.84 16.48 28.52
C LEU A 76 -10.14 15.13 28.43
N THR A 77 -10.91 14.05 28.49
CA THR A 77 -10.39 12.69 28.23
C THR A 77 -9.92 12.61 26.76
N PRO A 78 -8.65 12.30 26.52
CA PRO A 78 -8.15 12.16 25.15
C PRO A 78 -8.66 10.88 24.49
N GLY A 79 -8.79 10.91 23.16
CA GLY A 79 -9.11 9.76 22.34
C GLY A 79 -7.93 9.33 21.48
N GLY A 80 -8.19 8.38 20.59
CA GLY A 80 -7.20 7.89 19.63
C GLY A 80 -7.82 7.52 18.29
N VAL A 81 -6.95 7.35 17.29
CA VAL A 81 -7.30 6.89 15.94
C VAL A 81 -6.32 5.80 15.50
N VAL A 82 -6.82 4.79 14.80
CA VAL A 82 -6.02 3.78 14.11
C VAL A 82 -6.38 3.81 12.63
N LEU A 83 -5.41 4.13 11.79
CA LEU A 83 -5.51 4.02 10.35
C LEU A 83 -4.95 2.67 9.90
N THR A 84 -5.68 1.96 9.03
CA THR A 84 -5.20 0.78 8.31
C THR A 84 -4.98 1.16 6.84
N LYS A 85 -3.77 0.96 6.35
CA LYS A 85 -3.37 1.19 4.97
C LYS A 85 -3.43 -0.09 4.17
N ILE A 86 -4.12 -0.10 3.03
CA ILE A 86 -4.33 -1.29 2.21
C ILE A 86 -4.13 -1.01 0.71
N ASP A 87 -3.88 -2.09 -0.04
CA ASP A 87 -3.91 -2.12 -1.51
C ASP A 87 -5.36 -2.09 -2.02
N ASP A 88 -5.66 -1.26 -3.01
CA ASP A 88 -7.02 -1.02 -3.53
C ASP A 88 -7.63 -2.22 -4.27
N GLN A 89 -6.81 -3.20 -4.71
CA GLN A 89 -7.26 -4.37 -5.45
C GLN A 89 -7.24 -5.65 -4.62
N SER A 90 -6.17 -5.89 -3.86
CA SER A 90 -5.99 -7.11 -3.09
C SER A 90 -6.49 -7.01 -1.65
N GLY A 91 -6.58 -5.80 -1.10
CA GLY A 91 -6.85 -5.57 0.32
C GLY A 91 -5.68 -5.93 1.24
N GLU A 92 -4.51 -6.25 0.69
CA GLU A 92 -3.30 -6.50 1.49
C GLU A 92 -2.88 -5.25 2.25
N VAL A 93 -2.41 -5.42 3.49
CA VAL A 93 -1.95 -4.31 4.32
C VAL A 93 -0.62 -3.75 3.81
N LEU A 94 -0.46 -2.41 3.89
CA LEU A 94 0.68 -1.70 3.32
C LEU A 94 1.53 -1.02 4.40
N GLN A 95 2.80 -1.43 4.51
CA GLN A 95 3.80 -0.81 5.34
C GLN A 95 4.46 0.37 4.63
N GLY A 96 4.88 1.39 5.40
CA GLY A 96 5.77 2.45 4.92
C GLY A 96 5.06 3.66 4.30
N ALA A 97 3.74 3.74 4.32
CA ALA A 97 3.03 4.98 4.03
C ALA A 97 3.32 6.01 5.12
N VAL A 98 3.60 7.27 4.74
CA VAL A 98 3.88 8.36 5.68
C VAL A 98 2.75 9.38 5.65
N PHE A 99 2.31 9.79 6.85
CA PHE A 99 1.19 10.70 7.05
C PHE A 99 1.57 11.94 7.87
N GLU A 100 0.78 12.98 7.71
CA GLU A 100 0.65 14.10 8.63
C GLU A 100 -0.72 14.06 9.29
N LEU A 101 -0.74 14.32 10.62
CA LEU A 101 -1.96 14.66 11.35
C LEU A 101 -2.11 16.19 11.31
N GLN A 102 -3.28 16.65 10.89
CA GLN A 102 -3.61 18.06 10.80
C GLN A 102 -4.91 18.35 11.59
N ASP A 103 -5.08 19.60 12.01
CA ASP A 103 -6.38 20.08 12.52
C ASP A 103 -7.38 20.29 11.37
N ALA A 104 -8.63 20.64 11.70
CA ALA A 104 -9.68 20.91 10.71
C ALA A 104 -9.37 22.08 9.74
N ASN A 105 -8.38 22.93 10.05
CA ASN A 105 -7.97 24.04 9.19
C ASN A 105 -6.75 23.68 8.32
N GLY A 106 -6.24 22.45 8.41
CA GLY A 106 -5.05 22.00 7.69
C GLY A 106 -3.73 22.36 8.36
N THR A 107 -3.74 22.80 9.64
CA THR A 107 -2.51 23.06 10.39
C THR A 107 -1.88 21.72 10.80
N VAL A 108 -0.62 21.51 10.44
CA VAL A 108 0.11 20.27 10.79
C VAL A 108 0.38 20.24 12.30
N LEU A 109 -0.11 19.20 12.95
CA LEU A 109 0.08 18.92 14.37
C LEU A 109 1.21 17.91 14.60
N GLN A 110 1.30 16.87 13.74
CA GLN A 110 2.34 15.87 13.76
C GLN A 110 2.71 15.48 12.33
N SER A 111 3.96 15.11 12.07
CA SER A 111 4.45 14.69 10.76
C SER A 111 5.34 13.45 10.87
N GLY A 112 5.60 12.77 9.73
CA GLY A 112 6.43 11.58 9.69
C GLY A 112 5.79 10.34 10.32
N LEU A 113 4.47 10.33 10.46
CA LEU A 113 3.70 9.22 11.00
C LEU A 113 3.66 8.07 9.98
N THR A 114 4.24 6.92 10.31
CA THR A 114 4.47 5.85 9.32
C THR A 114 3.70 4.57 9.67
N THR A 115 3.10 3.92 8.66
CA THR A 115 2.40 2.63 8.84
C THR A 115 3.41 1.50 9.09
N GLY A 116 3.12 0.66 10.10
CA GLY A 116 3.91 -0.49 10.49
C GLY A 116 3.78 -1.69 9.53
N ALA A 117 4.44 -2.81 9.89
CA ALA A 117 4.38 -4.06 9.11
C ALA A 117 2.97 -4.66 9.04
N ASP A 118 2.09 -4.32 9.98
CA ASP A 118 0.68 -4.68 10.01
C ASP A 118 -0.21 -3.70 9.21
N GLY A 119 0.40 -2.75 8.49
CA GLY A 119 -0.26 -1.69 7.75
C GLY A 119 -0.95 -0.63 8.62
N LYS A 120 -0.72 -0.64 9.93
CA LYS A 120 -1.42 0.27 10.85
C LYS A 120 -0.58 1.45 11.30
N LEU A 121 -1.25 2.56 11.50
CA LEU A 121 -0.78 3.77 12.16
C LEU A 121 -1.73 4.09 13.31
N ALA A 122 -1.24 4.10 14.54
CA ALA A 122 -2.00 4.46 15.72
C ALA A 122 -1.54 5.82 16.26
N ILE A 123 -2.49 6.66 16.63
CA ILE A 123 -2.25 7.97 17.26
C ILE A 123 -3.18 8.08 18.47
N ASP A 124 -2.58 8.23 19.65
CA ASP A 124 -3.28 8.37 20.93
C ASP A 124 -3.13 9.78 21.49
N GLY A 125 -3.89 10.09 22.51
CA GLY A 125 -3.78 11.34 23.26
C GLY A 125 -4.37 12.55 22.56
N LEU A 126 -5.26 12.36 21.57
CA LEU A 126 -5.94 13.43 20.86
C LEU A 126 -7.04 14.05 21.70
N ALA A 127 -7.04 15.38 21.85
CA ALA A 127 -8.16 16.09 22.45
C ALA A 127 -9.43 15.92 21.62
N PRO A 128 -10.64 15.98 22.21
CA PRO A 128 -11.86 16.05 21.41
C PRO A 128 -11.85 17.20 20.40
N GLY A 129 -12.18 16.86 19.14
CA GLY A 129 -12.16 17.82 18.03
C GLY A 129 -12.05 17.13 16.68
N ALA A 130 -12.11 17.94 15.60
CA ALA A 130 -12.01 17.48 14.23
C ALA A 130 -10.56 17.52 13.73
N TYR A 131 -10.16 16.48 13.02
CA TYR A 131 -8.81 16.24 12.52
C TYR A 131 -8.85 15.68 11.10
N GLN A 132 -7.70 15.67 10.44
CA GLN A 132 -7.50 14.98 9.18
C GLN A 132 -6.12 14.33 9.12
N LEU A 133 -6.04 13.18 8.44
CA LEU A 133 -4.79 12.51 8.07
C LEU A 133 -4.55 12.71 6.58
N VAL A 134 -3.36 13.19 6.23
CA VAL A 134 -2.93 13.42 4.84
C VAL A 134 -1.71 12.55 4.56
N GLU A 135 -1.78 11.73 3.52
CA GLU A 135 -0.62 10.95 3.08
C GLU A 135 0.38 11.89 2.39
N THR A 136 1.63 11.88 2.86
CA THR A 136 2.74 12.70 2.31
C THR A 136 3.73 11.86 1.52
N GLN A 137 3.75 10.52 1.74
CA GLN A 137 4.52 9.56 0.98
C GLN A 137 3.77 8.23 0.91
N ALA A 138 3.55 7.73 -0.31
CA ALA A 138 2.97 6.41 -0.53
C ALA A 138 3.96 5.29 -0.14
N PRO A 139 3.45 4.07 0.15
CA PRO A 139 4.28 2.88 0.21
C PRO A 139 5.05 2.67 -1.11
N THR A 140 6.23 2.06 -1.02
CA THR A 140 7.04 1.77 -2.22
C THR A 140 6.26 0.96 -3.26
N GLY A 141 6.25 1.40 -4.52
CA GLY A 141 5.51 0.78 -5.62
C GLY A 141 4.04 1.20 -5.72
N TYR A 142 3.62 2.22 -4.98
CA TYR A 142 2.25 2.73 -4.99
C TYR A 142 2.20 4.22 -5.37
N GLU A 143 1.08 4.64 -5.94
CA GLU A 143 0.79 6.03 -6.24
C GLU A 143 0.40 6.77 -4.96
N LEU A 144 0.88 8.01 -4.78
CA LEU A 144 0.48 8.86 -3.67
C LEU A 144 -0.99 9.30 -3.82
N ASP A 145 -1.78 9.09 -2.78
CA ASP A 145 -3.11 9.68 -2.64
C ASP A 145 -3.14 10.67 -1.46
N ALA A 146 -2.85 11.94 -1.75
CA ALA A 146 -2.85 13.02 -0.77
C ALA A 146 -4.26 13.53 -0.40
N THR A 147 -5.34 12.86 -0.80
CA THR A 147 -6.70 13.21 -0.38
C THR A 147 -6.83 13.03 1.13
N PRO A 148 -7.20 14.07 1.91
CA PRO A 148 -7.33 13.96 3.35
C PRO A 148 -8.40 12.95 3.77
N ILE A 149 -8.17 12.25 4.88
CA ILE A 149 -9.20 11.50 5.61
C ILE A 149 -9.57 12.31 6.84
N GLU A 150 -10.78 12.81 6.86
CA GLU A 150 -11.33 13.56 7.98
C GLU A 150 -11.88 12.62 9.05
N PHE A 151 -11.71 12.95 10.33
CA PHE A 151 -12.29 12.23 11.47
C PHE A 151 -12.50 13.16 12.66
N GLU A 152 -13.30 12.73 13.61
CA GLU A 152 -13.59 13.48 14.84
C GLU A 152 -13.32 12.60 16.06
N ILE A 153 -12.69 13.17 17.06
CA ILE A 153 -12.62 12.63 18.43
C ILE A 153 -13.76 13.28 19.20
N GLU A 154 -14.76 12.48 19.52
CA GLU A 154 -15.91 12.94 20.31
C GLU A 154 -15.57 13.05 21.80
N ARG A 155 -16.26 13.94 22.50
CA ARG A 155 -16.19 13.98 23.99
C ARG A 155 -16.74 12.68 24.53
N SER A 156 -16.07 12.10 25.48
CA SER A 156 -16.44 10.81 26.12
C SER A 156 -16.26 9.58 25.21
N GLN A 157 -15.52 9.69 24.13
CA GLN A 157 -15.22 8.56 23.27
C GLN A 157 -14.36 7.54 24.02
N THR A 158 -14.86 6.32 24.17
CA THR A 158 -14.15 5.21 24.82
C THR A 158 -13.50 4.26 23.81
N ALA A 159 -13.97 4.28 22.56
CA ALA A 159 -13.43 3.49 21.45
C ALA A 159 -12.50 4.32 20.58
N VAL A 160 -11.46 3.68 20.05
CA VAL A 160 -10.55 4.29 19.06
C VAL A 160 -11.31 4.47 17.74
N VAL A 161 -11.08 5.58 17.03
CA VAL A 161 -11.59 5.78 15.67
C VAL A 161 -10.80 4.87 14.73
N GLU A 162 -11.50 4.04 13.94
CA GLU A 162 -10.87 3.18 12.95
C GLU A 162 -11.09 3.76 11.54
N LEU A 163 -9.99 3.92 10.80
CA LEU A 163 -9.96 4.46 9.44
C LEU A 163 -9.26 3.48 8.50
N THR A 164 -9.62 3.55 7.22
CA THR A 164 -8.95 2.80 6.14
C THR A 164 -8.58 3.76 5.02
N LYS A 165 -7.37 3.63 4.50
CA LYS A 165 -6.87 4.36 3.32
C LYS A 165 -6.29 3.38 2.31
N GLU A 166 -6.72 3.48 1.07
CA GLU A 166 -6.24 2.65 -0.03
C GLU A 166 -5.15 3.35 -0.83
N ASN A 167 -4.21 2.62 -1.43
CA ASN A 167 -3.37 3.09 -2.52
C ASN A 167 -3.43 2.12 -3.69
N ARG A 168 -3.25 2.69 -4.90
CA ARG A 168 -3.15 1.97 -6.16
C ARG A 168 -1.69 1.68 -6.47
N LEU A 169 -1.40 0.47 -6.98
CA LEU A 169 -0.08 0.14 -7.52
C LEU A 169 0.32 1.10 -8.65
N THR A 170 1.57 1.58 -8.62
CA THR A 170 2.13 2.37 -9.72
C THR A 170 2.21 1.52 -10.99
N PRO A 171 1.56 1.94 -12.10
CA PRO A 171 1.58 1.18 -13.34
C PRO A 171 2.94 1.31 -14.04
N GLY A 172 3.35 0.23 -14.70
CA GLY A 172 4.55 0.20 -15.55
C GLY A 172 4.23 0.25 -17.03
N GLY A 173 5.28 0.16 -17.85
CA GLY A 173 5.15 0.16 -19.31
C GLY A 173 6.12 -0.80 -19.98
N VAL A 174 5.87 -1.10 -21.27
CA VAL A 174 6.73 -1.92 -22.13
C VAL A 174 6.83 -1.29 -23.52
N VAL A 175 8.02 -1.33 -24.12
CA VAL A 175 8.27 -0.94 -25.49
C VAL A 175 8.86 -2.13 -26.24
N LEU A 176 8.13 -2.68 -27.20
CA LEU A 176 8.60 -3.70 -28.12
C LEU A 176 9.15 -3.02 -29.38
N THR A 177 10.37 -3.41 -29.80
CA THR A 177 10.93 -3.05 -31.11
C THR A 177 10.88 -4.27 -32.04
N LYS A 178 10.27 -4.11 -33.20
CA LYS A 178 10.16 -5.14 -34.25
C LYS A 178 11.24 -4.92 -35.28
N ILE A 179 12.04 -5.98 -35.59
CA ILE A 179 13.16 -5.90 -36.53
C ILE A 179 13.21 -7.08 -37.49
N ASP A 180 13.91 -6.87 -38.61
CA ASP A 180 14.31 -7.93 -39.56
C ASP A 180 15.43 -8.77 -38.95
N ASP A 181 15.33 -10.11 -39.03
CA ASP A 181 16.26 -11.06 -38.41
C ASP A 181 17.67 -11.06 -39.05
N GLN A 182 17.82 -10.50 -40.27
CA GLN A 182 19.09 -10.48 -41.00
C GLN A 182 19.73 -9.08 -41.02
N SER A 183 18.94 -8.04 -41.28
CA SER A 183 19.44 -6.66 -41.43
C SER A 183 19.38 -5.85 -40.13
N GLY A 184 18.52 -6.22 -39.19
CA GLY A 184 18.23 -5.44 -38.00
C GLY A 184 17.40 -4.17 -38.29
N GLU A 185 16.91 -3.99 -39.54
CA GLU A 185 16.01 -2.86 -39.87
C GLU A 185 14.69 -2.96 -39.10
N VAL A 186 14.18 -1.80 -38.65
CA VAL A 186 12.91 -1.74 -37.90
C VAL A 186 11.72 -2.04 -38.84
N LEU A 187 10.72 -2.74 -38.32
CA LEU A 187 9.57 -3.21 -39.10
C LEU A 187 8.25 -2.61 -38.59
N GLN A 188 7.61 -1.86 -39.52
CA GLN A 188 6.28 -1.29 -39.28
C GLN A 188 5.18 -2.32 -39.62
N GLY A 189 4.03 -2.24 -38.92
CA GLY A 189 2.80 -2.92 -39.30
C GLY A 189 2.67 -4.36 -38.79
N ALA A 190 3.55 -4.80 -37.90
CA ALA A 190 3.32 -6.02 -37.14
C ALA A 190 2.18 -5.78 -36.13
N VAL A 191 1.25 -6.73 -36.02
CA VAL A 191 0.11 -6.65 -35.09
C VAL A 191 0.28 -7.66 -33.97
N PHE A 192 0.02 -7.21 -32.74
CA PHE A 192 0.17 -8.00 -31.52
C PHE A 192 -1.10 -8.02 -30.68
N GLU A 193 -1.18 -9.04 -29.84
CA GLU A 193 -2.03 -9.11 -28.65
C GLU A 193 -1.18 -9.04 -27.40
N LEU A 194 -1.65 -8.24 -26.42
CA LEU A 194 -1.16 -8.32 -25.05
C LEU A 194 -2.02 -9.34 -24.30
N GLN A 195 -1.39 -10.29 -23.65
CA GLN A 195 -2.03 -11.33 -22.87
C GLN A 195 -1.45 -11.39 -21.44
N ASP A 196 -2.24 -11.88 -20.48
CA ASP A 196 -1.75 -12.24 -19.15
C ASP A 196 -0.87 -13.51 -19.19
N ALA A 197 -0.33 -13.91 -18.04
CA ALA A 197 0.50 -15.10 -17.91
C ALA A 197 -0.24 -16.43 -18.26
N ASN A 198 -1.59 -16.42 -18.26
CA ASN A 198 -2.42 -17.58 -18.59
C ASN A 198 -2.84 -17.61 -20.06
N GLY A 199 -2.45 -16.59 -20.84
CA GLY A 199 -2.83 -16.44 -22.23
C GLY A 199 -4.20 -15.76 -22.46
N THR A 200 -4.78 -15.15 -21.43
CA THR A 200 -6.01 -14.36 -21.59
C THR A 200 -5.69 -13.05 -22.29
N VAL A 201 -6.39 -12.75 -23.40
CA VAL A 201 -6.20 -11.53 -24.17
C VAL A 201 -6.71 -10.33 -23.38
N LEU A 202 -5.81 -9.37 -23.09
CA LEU A 202 -6.11 -8.11 -22.40
C LEU A 202 -6.34 -6.96 -23.41
N GLN A 203 -5.51 -6.92 -24.47
CA GLN A 203 -5.62 -5.95 -25.56
C GLN A 203 -5.28 -6.62 -26.89
N SER A 204 -5.90 -6.19 -27.98
CA SER A 204 -5.67 -6.71 -29.35
C SER A 204 -5.51 -5.57 -30.35
N GLY A 205 -4.98 -5.91 -31.55
CA GLY A 205 -4.79 -4.93 -32.63
C GLY A 205 -3.66 -3.92 -32.38
N LEU A 206 -2.74 -4.24 -31.48
CA LEU A 206 -1.59 -3.41 -31.12
C LEU A 206 -0.57 -3.45 -32.27
N THR A 207 -0.31 -2.31 -32.94
CA THR A 207 0.46 -2.29 -34.18
C THR A 207 1.77 -1.51 -34.03
N THR A 208 2.89 -2.05 -34.61
CA THR A 208 4.18 -1.32 -34.64
C THR A 208 4.15 -0.15 -35.57
N GLY A 209 4.65 1.01 -35.12
CA GLY A 209 4.74 2.26 -35.87
C GLY A 209 5.83 2.27 -36.91
N ALA A 210 6.03 3.41 -37.60
CA ALA A 210 7.08 3.62 -38.61
C ALA A 210 8.50 3.45 -38.03
N ASP A 211 8.68 3.65 -36.74
CA ASP A 211 9.93 3.42 -36.01
C ASP A 211 10.10 1.96 -35.56
N GLY A 212 9.21 1.06 -35.98
CA GLY A 212 9.17 -0.34 -35.62
C GLY A 212 8.77 -0.59 -34.15
N LYS A 213 8.30 0.42 -33.43
CA LYS A 213 7.99 0.29 -32.00
C LYS A 213 6.49 0.15 -31.72
N LEU A 214 6.23 -0.60 -30.66
CA LEU A 214 4.93 -0.71 -30.00
C LEU A 214 5.16 -0.37 -28.53
N ALA A 215 4.54 0.70 -28.02
CA ALA A 215 4.57 1.09 -26.63
C ALA A 215 3.22 0.80 -25.96
N ILE A 216 3.25 0.25 -24.76
CA ILE A 216 2.08 -0.03 -23.93
C ILE A 216 2.40 0.47 -22.52
N ASP A 217 1.60 1.41 -22.02
CA ASP A 217 1.72 1.99 -20.70
C ASP A 217 0.52 1.59 -19.83
N GLY A 218 0.59 1.88 -18.53
CA GLY A 218 -0.52 1.66 -17.61
C GLY A 218 -0.73 0.20 -17.19
N LEU A 219 0.31 -0.63 -17.29
CA LEU A 219 0.25 -2.03 -16.91
C LEU A 219 0.47 -2.18 -15.40
N ALA A 220 -0.46 -2.85 -14.71
CA ALA A 220 -0.27 -3.22 -13.31
C ALA A 220 0.95 -4.16 -13.15
N PRO A 221 1.61 -4.18 -11.98
CA PRO A 221 2.62 -5.19 -11.70
C PRO A 221 2.08 -6.61 -11.92
N GLY A 222 2.83 -7.42 -12.69
CA GLY A 222 2.37 -8.74 -13.11
C GLY A 222 3.17 -9.31 -14.26
N ALA A 223 2.91 -10.59 -14.60
CA ALA A 223 3.52 -11.27 -15.74
C ALA A 223 2.60 -11.18 -16.97
N TYR A 224 3.20 -10.85 -18.12
CA TYR A 224 2.52 -10.62 -19.39
C TYR A 224 3.26 -11.29 -20.53
N GLN A 225 2.58 -11.38 -21.68
CA GLN A 225 3.19 -11.80 -22.95
C GLN A 225 2.61 -11.01 -24.13
N LEU A 226 3.46 -10.74 -25.11
CA LEU A 226 3.07 -10.20 -26.42
C LEU A 226 3.12 -11.31 -27.45
N VAL A 227 2.03 -11.53 -28.17
CA VAL A 227 1.88 -12.56 -29.22
C VAL A 227 1.62 -11.85 -30.53
N GLU A 228 2.47 -12.09 -31.55
CA GLU A 228 2.25 -11.57 -32.88
C GLU A 228 1.09 -12.31 -33.55
N THR A 229 0.07 -11.58 -33.98
CA THR A 229 -1.11 -12.10 -34.69
C THR A 229 -1.08 -11.81 -36.19
N GLN A 230 -0.28 -10.82 -36.61
CA GLN A 230 -0.03 -10.53 -38.03
C GLN A 230 1.39 -10.01 -38.20
N ALA A 231 2.15 -10.65 -39.09
CA ALA A 231 3.49 -10.20 -39.45
C ALA A 231 3.46 -8.94 -40.34
N PRO A 232 4.55 -8.15 -40.37
CA PRO A 232 4.73 -7.10 -41.38
C PRO A 232 4.64 -7.65 -42.80
N THR A 233 4.23 -6.81 -43.73
CA THR A 233 4.14 -7.22 -45.16
C THR A 233 5.48 -7.73 -45.68
N GLY A 234 5.50 -8.95 -46.23
CA GLY A 234 6.70 -9.60 -46.76
C GLY A 234 7.49 -10.41 -45.73
N TYR A 235 6.95 -10.60 -44.56
CA TYR A 235 7.57 -11.36 -43.48
C TYR A 235 6.72 -12.58 -43.06
N GLU A 236 7.36 -13.60 -42.55
CA GLU A 236 6.72 -14.79 -41.96
C GLU A 236 6.20 -14.45 -40.57
N LEU A 237 5.00 -14.95 -40.23
CA LEU A 237 4.44 -14.80 -38.89
C LEU A 237 5.24 -15.64 -37.86
N ASP A 238 5.67 -15.01 -36.76
CA ASP A 238 6.22 -15.70 -35.61
C ASP A 238 5.34 -15.45 -34.37
N ALA A 239 4.40 -16.35 -34.14
CA ALA A 239 3.48 -16.29 -33.01
C ALA A 239 4.10 -16.77 -31.68
N THR A 240 5.43 -16.98 -31.60
CA THR A 240 6.10 -17.29 -30.33
C THR A 240 5.96 -16.11 -29.37
N PRO A 241 5.41 -16.30 -28.16
CA PRO A 241 5.20 -15.22 -27.23
C PRO A 241 6.52 -14.60 -26.75
N VAL A 242 6.54 -13.27 -26.60
CA VAL A 242 7.58 -12.53 -25.89
C VAL A 242 7.07 -12.22 -24.49
N THR A 243 7.60 -12.93 -23.48
CA THR A 243 7.17 -12.79 -22.08
C THR A 243 7.95 -11.68 -21.38
N PHE A 244 7.28 -10.96 -20.48
CA PHE A 244 7.89 -9.94 -19.63
C PHE A 244 7.13 -9.83 -18.31
N LYS A 245 7.72 -9.13 -17.33
CA LYS A 245 7.10 -8.90 -16.02
C LYS A 245 7.23 -7.43 -15.65
N ILE A 246 6.13 -6.81 -15.30
CA ILE A 246 6.11 -5.50 -14.64
C ILE A 246 6.33 -5.76 -13.15
N GLU A 247 7.43 -5.24 -12.61
CA GLU A 247 7.72 -5.34 -11.18
C GLU A 247 7.00 -4.22 -10.41
N LYS A 248 6.71 -4.47 -9.12
CA LYS A 248 6.39 -3.38 -8.19
C LYS A 248 7.62 -2.46 -8.17
N GLU A 249 7.43 -1.15 -8.17
CA GLU A 249 8.53 -0.16 -8.15
C GLU A 249 9.24 0.05 -9.50
N GLN A 250 8.65 -0.41 -10.61
CA GLN A 250 9.26 -0.20 -11.92
C GLN A 250 9.05 1.25 -12.39
N GLU A 251 10.13 2.05 -12.36
CA GLU A 251 10.09 3.46 -12.81
C GLU A 251 10.28 3.60 -14.33
N ALA A 252 10.89 2.63 -15.00
CA ALA A 252 11.20 2.68 -16.43
C ALA A 252 10.45 1.60 -17.21
N ALA A 253 10.09 1.92 -18.47
CA ALA A 253 9.52 0.94 -19.38
C ALA A 253 10.50 -0.22 -19.64
N ILE A 254 9.96 -1.43 -19.81
CA ILE A 254 10.70 -2.62 -20.25
C ILE A 254 10.92 -2.51 -21.75
N PHE A 255 12.14 -2.77 -22.21
CA PHE A 255 12.48 -2.80 -23.64
C PHE A 255 12.63 -4.24 -24.13
N LEU A 256 11.85 -4.59 -25.15
CA LEU A 256 11.83 -5.91 -25.76
C LEU A 256 12.16 -5.79 -27.26
N THR A 257 12.67 -6.89 -27.84
CA THR A 257 12.88 -7.01 -29.28
C THR A 257 12.25 -8.29 -29.79
N LYS A 258 11.61 -8.23 -30.95
CA LYS A 258 11.03 -9.36 -31.65
C LYS A 258 11.45 -9.30 -33.12
N GLU A 259 12.01 -10.40 -33.62
CA GLU A 259 12.48 -10.54 -34.99
C GLU A 259 11.44 -11.19 -35.89
N ASN A 260 11.41 -10.87 -37.21
CA ASN A 260 10.75 -11.68 -38.22
C ASN A 260 11.70 -11.95 -39.38
N ARG A 261 11.48 -13.09 -40.01
CA ARG A 261 12.18 -13.51 -41.21
C ARG A 261 11.42 -13.05 -42.47
N LYS A 262 12.15 -12.54 -43.48
CA LYS A 262 11.55 -12.29 -44.79
C LYS A 262 11.03 -13.59 -45.41
N VAL A 263 9.87 -13.52 -46.03
CA VAL A 263 9.37 -14.60 -46.89
C VAL A 263 10.35 -14.79 -48.06
N ALA A 264 10.84 -16.03 -48.26
CA ALA A 264 11.75 -16.31 -49.37
C ALA A 264 11.10 -15.95 -50.70
N ASP A 265 11.80 -15.15 -51.52
CA ASP A 265 11.31 -14.77 -52.83
C ASP A 265 11.33 -16.02 -53.75
N SER A 266 10.16 -16.41 -54.25
CA SER A 266 10.03 -17.56 -55.16
C SER A 266 10.74 -17.35 -56.51
N SER A 267 11.37 -16.18 -56.74
CA SER A 267 12.15 -15.88 -57.94
C SER A 267 13.56 -16.49 -57.94
N ASP A 268 14.12 -16.86 -56.78
CA ASP A 268 15.47 -17.45 -56.70
C ASP A 268 15.51 -18.96 -57.06
N ILE A 269 14.37 -19.61 -57.29
CA ILE A 269 14.30 -21.03 -57.67
C ILE A 269 14.45 -21.23 -59.22
N ARG A 270 14.59 -20.12 -60.02
CA ARG A 270 14.73 -20.21 -61.47
C ARG A 270 16.19 -20.04 -61.95
N GLY A 271 17.11 -20.76 -61.40
CA GLY A 271 18.52 -20.65 -61.80
C GLY A 271 19.31 -21.95 -61.79
N ASN A 272 18.67 -23.12 -61.90
CA ASN A 272 19.45 -24.32 -62.23
C ASN A 272 18.61 -25.35 -62.98
N THR A 273 18.42 -25.15 -64.29
CA THR A 273 18.06 -26.24 -65.19
C THR A 273 19.34 -27.07 -65.43
N PRO A 274 19.40 -28.34 -65.02
CA PRO A 274 20.49 -29.21 -65.42
C PRO A 274 20.30 -29.57 -66.91
N THR A 275 21.22 -29.11 -67.75
CA THR A 275 21.35 -29.62 -69.11
C THR A 275 21.57 -31.15 -69.09
N SER A 276 20.62 -31.81 -69.66
CA SER A 276 20.65 -33.28 -69.91
C SER A 276 21.83 -33.63 -70.79
N SER A 277 22.74 -34.48 -70.31
CA SER A 277 23.55 -35.33 -71.19
C SER A 277 23.65 -36.70 -70.51
N GLY A 278 23.17 -37.72 -71.25
CA GLY A 278 22.85 -39.04 -70.81
C GLY A 278 23.99 -39.86 -70.23
N ASN A 279 23.64 -40.79 -69.39
CA ASN A 279 23.84 -42.22 -69.63
C ASN A 279 23.11 -43.05 -68.56
N LYS A 280 22.42 -44.10 -69.08
CA LYS A 280 21.73 -45.10 -68.30
C LYS A 280 22.74 -45.91 -67.49
N HIS A 281 22.56 -46.04 -66.19
CA HIS A 281 22.86 -47.29 -65.47
C HIS A 281 21.99 -47.41 -64.22
N LEU A 282 21.22 -48.48 -64.13
CA LEU A 282 20.43 -48.84 -63.00
C LEU A 282 21.35 -49.51 -61.96
N PRO A 283 21.33 -49.12 -60.69
CA PRO A 283 21.96 -49.92 -59.64
C PRO A 283 20.92 -50.81 -58.94
N LYS A 284 21.44 -51.97 -58.58
CA LYS A 284 20.81 -53.06 -57.87
C LYS A 284 20.41 -52.67 -56.46
N THR A 285 19.32 -53.32 -56.04
CA THR A 285 18.78 -53.38 -54.70
C THR A 285 19.77 -53.78 -53.62
N GLY A 286 19.64 -53.16 -52.44
CA GLY A 286 19.98 -53.72 -51.13
C GLY A 286 21.19 -53.09 -50.48
N GLU A 287 20.95 -52.26 -49.48
CA GLU A 287 21.54 -52.36 -48.17
C GLU A 287 21.01 -51.24 -47.25
N THR A 288 20.41 -51.65 -46.16
CA THR A 288 19.93 -50.81 -45.07
C THR A 288 21.12 -50.43 -44.19
N THR A 289 21.43 -49.15 -44.05
CA THR A 289 22.30 -48.65 -42.99
C THR A 289 21.49 -47.76 -42.07
N ILE A 290 21.31 -48.25 -40.85
CA ILE A 290 20.74 -47.53 -39.72
C ILE A 290 21.78 -46.48 -39.26
N SER A 291 21.50 -45.21 -39.45
CA SER A 291 22.30 -44.13 -38.87
C SER A 291 21.77 -43.87 -37.46
N GLN A 292 22.60 -44.15 -36.46
CA GLN A 292 22.33 -43.84 -35.05
C GLN A 292 22.48 -42.36 -34.81
N PHE A 293 21.40 -41.68 -34.43
CA PHE A 293 21.44 -40.37 -33.86
C PHE A 293 21.96 -40.46 -32.43
N ILE A 294 23.13 -39.91 -32.18
CA ILE A 294 23.68 -39.71 -30.82
C ILE A 294 22.96 -38.54 -30.18
N LEU A 295 22.12 -38.85 -29.19
CA LEU A 295 21.49 -37.87 -28.31
C LEU A 295 22.48 -37.43 -27.22
N SER A 296 23.12 -36.28 -27.36
CA SER A 296 23.94 -35.72 -26.29
C SER A 296 23.04 -35.03 -25.26
N ILE A 297 22.85 -35.68 -24.14
CA ILE A 297 22.21 -35.14 -22.94
C ILE A 297 23.25 -34.26 -22.23
N LEU A 298 23.07 -32.96 -22.26
CA LEU A 298 23.84 -32.02 -21.46
C LEU A 298 23.23 -32.01 -20.05
N GLY A 299 23.94 -32.60 -19.08
CA GLY A 299 23.52 -32.65 -17.68
C GLY A 299 23.60 -31.28 -17.03
N VAL A 300 22.49 -30.82 -16.49
CA VAL A 300 22.44 -29.65 -15.61
C VAL A 300 22.88 -30.08 -14.21
N LEU A 301 24.02 -29.61 -13.76
CA LEU A 301 24.56 -29.79 -12.41
C LEU A 301 23.82 -28.87 -11.44
N LEU A 302 22.87 -29.40 -10.67
CA LEU A 302 22.25 -28.71 -9.55
C LEU A 302 23.19 -28.74 -8.34
N VAL A 303 23.75 -27.59 -7.99
CA VAL A 303 24.51 -27.41 -6.74
C VAL A 303 23.52 -27.05 -5.63
N PHE A 304 23.27 -27.99 -4.72
CA PHE A 304 22.55 -27.72 -3.48
C PHE A 304 23.52 -27.15 -2.45
N ILE A 305 23.36 -25.86 -2.10
CA ILE A 305 24.05 -25.24 -0.95
C ILE A 305 23.18 -25.46 0.27
N SER A 306 23.61 -26.38 1.15
CA SER A 306 22.98 -26.63 2.44
C SER A 306 23.56 -25.66 3.48
N ILE A 307 22.79 -24.65 3.92
CA ILE A 307 23.16 -23.77 5.01
C ILE A 307 22.66 -24.36 6.32
N LYS A 308 23.59 -24.86 7.15
CA LYS A 308 23.32 -25.32 8.52
C LYS A 308 23.28 -24.11 9.47
N PHE A 309 22.10 -23.77 9.99
CA PHE A 309 21.96 -22.82 11.10
C PHE A 309 22.36 -23.48 12.43
N ARG A 310 23.40 -22.95 13.06
CA ARG A 310 23.88 -23.37 14.40
C ARG A 310 23.18 -22.53 15.46
N LYS A 311 22.27 -23.16 16.22
CA LYS A 311 21.57 -22.55 17.35
C LYS A 311 22.56 -22.32 18.51
N LYS A 312 22.90 -21.06 18.81
CA LYS A 312 23.61 -20.69 20.05
C LYS A 312 22.64 -20.79 21.22
N ARG A 313 22.91 -21.69 22.17
CA ARG A 313 22.34 -21.66 23.51
C ARG A 313 23.12 -20.63 24.33
N ASN A 314 22.45 -19.69 24.93
CA ASN A 314 22.98 -18.88 26.01
C ASN A 314 22.56 -19.52 27.33
N ILE A 315 23.53 -19.67 28.18
CA ILE A 315 23.45 -20.01 29.61
C ILE A 315 23.08 -18.74 30.36
#